data_4c86ced06256bfa9562efbd7b1c24763
#
_entry.id   4c86ced06256bfa9562efbd7b1c24763
#
_cell.length_a   1.000
_cell.length_b   1.000
_cell.length_c   1.000
_cell.angle_alpha   90.00
_cell.angle_beta   90.00
_cell.angle_gamma   90.00
#
_symmetry.space_group_name_H-M   'P 1'
#
loop_
_entity.id
_entity.type
_entity.pdbx_description
1 polymer ?
#
loop_
_entity_poly.entity_id
_entity_poly.type
_entity_poly.pdbx_seq_one_letter_code
_entity_poly.pdbx_strand_id
1 'polypeptide(L)'
;CSSDLVLPTVLSLSDEDVLRIADFAKAGGTVIVGYAAGLIDEHFHIGLGGYPGAGNGLLRDMLGIRSEEFNILGEEAEGEPSEISLSNGLTTRLWQNDVTSIAADTTVLASYAGKSAADWELERTPAITSRPYGNGTAIYVGCDLNRHDIAQLLKALGSRWQELSAQPTESGQTPTYPTTDSRILHTIRRSADGSTRFDFYLNRSNQPVAINGVEGDPIIAHRCETDAVGYTLNRNAILIAKTSC
;
A
#
# COMPACT_ATOMS: atom_id res chain seq x y z
N CYS A 1 -8.07 19.84 2.34
CA CYS A 1 -7.12 18.98 1.61
C CYS A 1 -7.66 17.57 1.58
N SER A 2 -8.09 17.11 0.41
CA SER A 2 -8.39 15.71 0.21
C SER A 2 -7.06 14.98 0.12
N SER A 3 -6.88 13.96 0.93
CA SER A 3 -5.69 13.11 0.92
C SER A 3 -6.13 11.66 0.87
N ASP A 4 -5.25 10.80 0.38
CA ASP A 4 -5.50 9.37 0.30
C ASP A 4 -4.80 8.68 1.47
N LEU A 5 -5.47 7.72 2.10
CA LEU A 5 -4.93 6.85 3.14
C LEU A 5 -4.92 5.42 2.61
N VAL A 6 -3.75 4.81 2.56
CA VAL A 6 -3.60 3.42 2.11
C VAL A 6 -3.24 2.55 3.29
N LEU A 7 -4.04 1.53 3.52
CA LEU A 7 -3.83 0.47 4.51
C LEU A 7 -3.53 -0.83 3.74
N PRO A 8 -2.26 -1.10 3.39
CA PRO A 8 -1.96 -2.28 2.58
C PRO A 8 -2.33 -3.55 3.37
N THR A 9 -1.44 -4.26 3.96
CA THR A 9 -1.75 -5.47 4.74
C THR A 9 -1.57 -5.15 6.23
N VAL A 10 -2.39 -4.26 6.78
CA VAL A 10 -2.37 -3.88 8.20
C VAL A 10 -3.22 -4.86 8.98
N LEU A 11 -2.62 -5.99 9.38
CA LEU A 11 -3.31 -7.14 9.97
C LEU A 11 -4.10 -6.77 11.23
N SER A 12 -3.49 -6.03 12.15
CA SER A 12 -4.10 -5.60 13.41
C SER A 12 -4.46 -4.12 13.38
N LEU A 13 -5.69 -3.81 13.77
CA LEU A 13 -6.19 -2.46 13.95
C LEU A 13 -6.99 -2.39 15.24
N SER A 14 -6.71 -1.38 16.07
CA SER A 14 -7.52 -1.10 17.26
C SER A 14 -8.86 -0.46 16.88
N ASP A 15 -9.84 -0.52 17.78
CA ASP A 15 -11.12 0.17 17.59
C ASP A 15 -10.93 1.67 17.40
N GLU A 16 -9.97 2.27 18.11
CA GLU A 16 -9.66 3.70 17.99
C GLU A 16 -9.08 4.05 16.60
N ASP A 17 -8.19 3.21 16.07
CA ASP A 17 -7.65 3.41 14.72
C ASP A 17 -8.73 3.33 13.66
N VAL A 18 -9.64 2.34 13.77
CA VAL A 18 -10.76 2.22 12.82
C VAL A 18 -11.69 3.42 12.88
N LEU A 19 -11.98 3.97 14.06
CA LEU A 19 -12.75 5.20 14.20
C LEU A 19 -12.08 6.38 13.51
N ARG A 20 -10.77 6.56 13.69
CA ARG A 20 -9.99 7.63 13.03
C ARG A 20 -9.99 7.47 11.50
N ILE A 21 -9.86 6.24 11.00
CA ILE A 21 -9.93 5.92 9.59
C ILE A 21 -11.31 6.25 9.01
N ALA A 22 -12.37 5.86 9.72
CA ALA A 22 -13.75 6.15 9.32
C ALA A 22 -14.05 7.66 9.32
N ASP A 23 -13.57 8.39 10.31
CA ASP A 23 -13.74 9.84 10.37
C ASP A 23 -12.96 10.56 9.27
N PHE A 24 -11.76 10.08 8.93
CA PHE A 24 -10.99 10.57 7.80
C PHE A 24 -11.76 10.40 6.48
N ALA A 25 -12.35 9.22 6.24
CA ALA A 25 -13.18 8.99 5.06
C ALA A 25 -14.43 9.89 5.07
N LYS A 26 -15.15 10.00 6.21
CA LYS A 26 -16.33 10.87 6.33
C LYS A 26 -16.02 12.34 6.04
N ALA A 27 -14.82 12.79 6.39
CA ALA A 27 -14.37 14.16 6.15
C ALA A 27 -14.02 14.46 4.68
N GLY A 28 -14.02 13.48 3.80
CA GLY A 28 -13.75 13.64 2.37
C GLY A 28 -12.46 12.98 1.90
N GLY A 29 -11.79 12.20 2.75
CA GLY A 29 -10.61 11.41 2.38
C GLY A 29 -10.96 10.17 1.56
N THR A 30 -10.00 9.68 0.78
CA THR A 30 -10.07 8.35 0.15
C THR A 30 -9.31 7.35 1.00
N VAL A 31 -9.98 6.28 1.42
CA VAL A 31 -9.34 5.17 2.16
C VAL A 31 -9.26 3.95 1.27
N ILE A 32 -8.06 3.41 1.07
CA ILE A 32 -7.83 2.18 0.31
C ILE A 32 -7.37 1.11 1.30
N VAL A 33 -8.18 0.08 1.47
CA VAL A 33 -7.94 -1.03 2.40
C VAL A 33 -7.56 -2.27 1.60
N GLY A 34 -6.37 -2.80 1.84
CA GLY A 34 -5.88 -4.02 1.21
C GLY A 34 -6.40 -5.29 1.90
N TYR A 35 -6.15 -6.41 1.25
CA TYR A 35 -6.44 -7.74 1.80
C TYR A 35 -5.77 -7.93 3.17
N ALA A 36 -6.36 -8.77 4.01
CA ALA A 36 -5.94 -9.05 5.38
C ALA A 36 -5.84 -7.83 6.32
N ALA A 37 -6.21 -6.61 5.89
CA ALA A 37 -6.27 -5.47 6.80
C ALA A 37 -7.46 -5.59 7.75
N GLY A 38 -7.20 -5.35 9.05
CA GLY A 38 -8.23 -5.41 10.10
C GLY A 38 -8.79 -6.80 10.36
N LEU A 39 -7.99 -7.86 10.18
CA LEU A 39 -8.36 -9.23 10.54
C LEU A 39 -8.47 -9.41 12.03
N ILE A 40 -7.57 -8.81 12.80
CA ILE A 40 -7.48 -8.94 14.25
C ILE A 40 -7.44 -7.56 14.92
N ASP A 41 -7.85 -7.53 16.19
CA ASP A 41 -7.67 -6.37 17.06
C ASP A 41 -6.25 -6.33 17.68
N GLU A 42 -6.00 -5.37 18.56
CA GLU A 42 -4.75 -5.21 19.29
C GLU A 42 -4.48 -6.34 20.31
N HIS A 43 -5.48 -7.17 20.59
CA HIS A 43 -5.39 -8.33 21.47
C HIS A 43 -5.31 -9.66 20.71
N PHE A 44 -5.16 -9.60 19.38
CA PHE A 44 -5.15 -10.76 18.47
C PHE A 44 -6.48 -11.53 18.42
N HIS A 45 -7.60 -10.87 18.73
CA HIS A 45 -8.91 -11.47 18.53
C HIS A 45 -9.43 -11.20 17.13
N ILE A 46 -10.04 -12.19 16.53
CA ILE A 46 -10.73 -12.07 15.25
C ILE A 46 -12.11 -11.45 15.50
N GLY A 47 -12.45 -10.40 14.77
CA GLY A 47 -13.78 -9.79 14.82
C GLY A 47 -14.85 -10.72 14.27
N LEU A 48 -15.95 -10.87 15.01
CA LEU A 48 -17.07 -11.71 14.58
C LEU A 48 -17.84 -11.09 13.40
N GLY A 49 -18.48 -11.96 12.61
CA GLY A 49 -19.40 -11.56 11.54
C GLY A 49 -18.76 -11.34 10.19
N GLY A 50 -17.58 -11.90 9.94
CA GLY A 50 -16.84 -11.84 8.67
C GLY A 50 -15.81 -10.72 8.62
N TYR A 51 -15.01 -10.73 7.56
CA TYR A 51 -13.88 -9.79 7.36
C TYR A 51 -14.27 -8.55 6.57
N PRO A 52 -13.54 -7.44 6.74
CA PRO A 52 -12.65 -7.13 7.87
C PRO A 52 -13.46 -6.84 9.15
N GLY A 53 -13.06 -7.46 10.27
CA GLY A 53 -13.81 -7.43 11.53
C GLY A 53 -13.44 -6.30 12.50
N ALA A 54 -12.32 -5.61 12.27
CA ALA A 54 -11.81 -4.58 13.17
C ALA A 54 -12.82 -3.44 13.40
N GLY A 55 -12.72 -2.82 14.59
CA GLY A 55 -13.64 -1.77 15.02
C GLY A 55 -15.05 -2.30 15.27
N ASN A 56 -15.19 -3.51 15.82
CA ASN A 56 -16.49 -4.18 15.98
C ASN A 56 -17.31 -4.23 14.67
N GLY A 57 -16.64 -4.39 13.53
CA GLY A 57 -17.24 -4.42 12.19
C GLY A 57 -17.37 -3.07 11.51
N LEU A 58 -16.99 -1.96 12.15
CA LEU A 58 -17.07 -0.63 11.55
C LEU A 58 -16.25 -0.54 10.25
N LEU A 59 -15.07 -1.19 10.20
CA LEU A 59 -14.27 -1.21 8.96
C LEU A 59 -15.02 -1.91 7.83
N ARG A 60 -15.65 -3.04 8.09
CA ARG A 60 -16.50 -3.76 7.15
C ARG A 60 -17.70 -2.90 6.70
N ASP A 61 -18.36 -2.25 7.65
CA ASP A 61 -19.50 -1.39 7.35
C ASP A 61 -19.09 -0.18 6.52
N MET A 62 -17.93 0.43 6.79
CA MET A 62 -17.38 1.52 5.98
C MET A 62 -17.13 1.07 4.54
N LEU A 63 -16.54 -0.10 4.35
CA LEU A 63 -16.24 -0.67 3.03
C LEU A 63 -17.50 -1.19 2.31
N GLY A 64 -18.56 -1.47 3.05
CA GLY A 64 -19.81 -2.03 2.52
C GLY A 64 -19.61 -3.43 1.93
N ILE A 65 -18.74 -4.21 2.52
CA ILE A 65 -18.44 -5.59 2.06
C ILE A 65 -18.48 -6.54 3.25
N ARG A 66 -18.61 -7.82 2.95
CA ARG A 66 -18.35 -8.91 3.88
C ARG A 66 -17.58 -10.00 3.15
N SER A 67 -16.49 -10.44 3.72
CA SER A 67 -15.73 -11.60 3.27
C SER A 67 -15.71 -12.62 4.39
N GLU A 68 -15.89 -13.89 4.08
CA GLU A 68 -15.91 -14.97 5.08
C GLU A 68 -14.66 -15.82 4.98
N GLU A 69 -14.10 -15.94 3.80
CA GLU A 69 -12.95 -16.79 3.54
C GLU A 69 -11.91 -16.07 2.73
N PHE A 70 -10.71 -16.58 2.78
CA PHE A 70 -9.63 -16.20 1.90
C PHE A 70 -8.88 -17.45 1.44
N ASN A 71 -8.37 -17.39 0.23
CA ASN A 71 -7.53 -18.43 -0.34
C ASN A 71 -6.12 -17.89 -0.55
N ILE A 72 -5.14 -18.69 -0.17
CA ILE A 72 -3.76 -18.48 -0.55
C ILE A 72 -3.57 -19.26 -1.84
N LEU A 73 -3.21 -18.56 -2.91
CA LEU A 73 -2.92 -19.17 -4.19
C LEU A 73 -1.60 -19.95 -4.06
N GLY A 74 -1.67 -21.25 -4.35
CA GLY A 74 -0.51 -22.12 -4.32
C GLY A 74 0.42 -21.92 -5.51
N GLU A 75 1.57 -22.58 -5.48
CA GLU A 75 2.42 -22.75 -6.64
C GLU A 75 1.79 -23.77 -7.59
N GLU A 76 1.87 -23.52 -8.89
CA GLU A 76 1.53 -24.55 -9.88
C GLU A 76 2.52 -25.70 -9.83
N ALA A 77 2.19 -26.84 -10.44
CA ALA A 77 3.00 -28.06 -10.40
C ALA A 77 4.43 -27.89 -10.93
N GLU A 78 4.74 -26.80 -11.62
CA GLU A 78 6.06 -26.44 -12.16
C GLU A 78 6.78 -25.36 -11.33
N GLY A 79 6.24 -24.97 -10.17
CA GLY A 79 6.85 -23.98 -9.25
C GLY A 79 6.58 -22.51 -9.60
N GLU A 80 5.73 -22.24 -10.59
CA GLU A 80 5.25 -20.88 -10.86
C GLU A 80 4.01 -20.60 -9.99
N PRO A 81 3.90 -19.39 -9.39
CA PRO A 81 2.72 -19.05 -8.60
C PRO A 81 1.48 -18.98 -9.49
N SER A 82 0.39 -19.57 -9.04
CA SER A 82 -0.90 -19.45 -9.70
C SER A 82 -1.28 -17.97 -9.87
N GLU A 83 -1.67 -17.59 -11.08
CA GLU A 83 -2.08 -16.23 -11.40
C GLU A 83 -3.55 -16.22 -11.83
N ILE A 84 -4.33 -15.32 -11.22
CA ILE A 84 -5.73 -15.14 -11.56
C ILE A 84 -5.92 -13.76 -12.16
N SER A 85 -6.55 -13.71 -13.34
CA SER A 85 -6.94 -12.46 -13.98
C SER A 85 -8.14 -11.83 -13.28
N LEU A 86 -8.18 -10.51 -13.26
CA LEU A 86 -9.34 -9.72 -12.86
C LEU A 86 -10.05 -9.16 -14.08
N SER A 87 -11.35 -8.87 -13.96
CA SER A 87 -12.21 -8.39 -15.05
C SER A 87 -11.76 -7.05 -15.65
N ASN A 88 -10.94 -6.29 -14.95
CA ASN A 88 -10.36 -5.02 -15.39
C ASN A 88 -8.94 -5.15 -15.98
N GLY A 89 -8.45 -6.38 -16.18
CA GLY A 89 -7.14 -6.67 -16.78
C GLY A 89 -5.97 -6.71 -15.79
N LEU A 90 -6.20 -6.46 -14.49
CA LEU A 90 -5.20 -6.67 -13.44
C LEU A 90 -5.07 -8.16 -13.11
N THR A 91 -4.04 -8.51 -12.34
CA THR A 91 -3.78 -9.91 -11.93
C THR A 91 -3.46 -10.02 -10.45
N THR A 92 -3.77 -11.17 -9.84
CA THR A 92 -3.39 -11.52 -8.47
C THR A 92 -2.67 -12.85 -8.42
N ARG A 93 -1.74 -13.04 -7.47
CA ARG A 93 -0.89 -14.23 -7.40
C ARG A 93 -0.90 -14.95 -6.07
N LEU A 94 -1.04 -14.23 -4.96
CA LEU A 94 -0.82 -14.80 -3.63
C LEU A 94 -2.10 -14.94 -2.83
N TRP A 95 -2.97 -13.95 -2.89
CA TRP A 95 -4.08 -13.82 -1.97
C TRP A 95 -5.38 -13.47 -2.68
N GLN A 96 -6.46 -14.10 -2.27
CA GLN A 96 -7.80 -13.93 -2.80
C GLN A 96 -8.81 -13.97 -1.65
N ASN A 97 -9.55 -12.89 -1.45
CA ASN A 97 -10.66 -12.87 -0.52
C ASN A 97 -11.96 -13.25 -1.23
N ASP A 98 -12.77 -14.06 -0.57
CA ASP A 98 -14.14 -14.34 -1.00
C ASP A 98 -15.09 -13.30 -0.40
N VAL A 99 -15.46 -12.31 -1.21
CA VAL A 99 -16.45 -11.30 -0.83
C VAL A 99 -17.86 -11.84 -1.07
N THR A 100 -18.48 -12.30 0.00
CA THR A 100 -19.79 -12.97 -0.04
C THR A 100 -20.98 -12.01 -0.13
N SER A 101 -20.81 -10.76 0.30
CA SER A 101 -21.84 -9.74 0.17
C SER A 101 -21.27 -8.33 0.03
N ILE A 102 -22.02 -7.48 -0.66
CA ILE A 102 -21.74 -6.05 -0.81
C ILE A 102 -23.01 -5.23 -0.49
N ALA A 103 -22.81 -4.03 0.06
CA ALA A 103 -23.91 -3.09 0.29
C ALA A 103 -24.45 -2.53 -1.03
N ALA A 104 -25.71 -2.10 -1.04
CA ALA A 104 -26.39 -1.63 -2.26
C ALA A 104 -25.72 -0.41 -2.93
N ASP A 105 -25.00 0.40 -2.15
CA ASP A 105 -24.24 1.58 -2.60
C ASP A 105 -22.76 1.28 -2.89
N THR A 106 -22.36 0.01 -2.83
CA THR A 106 -21.02 -0.43 -3.17
C THR A 106 -20.92 -0.79 -4.65
N THR A 107 -19.93 -0.22 -5.33
CA THR A 107 -19.63 -0.48 -6.74
C THR A 107 -18.50 -1.50 -6.85
N VAL A 108 -18.67 -2.52 -7.68
CA VAL A 108 -17.61 -3.48 -8.02
C VAL A 108 -16.73 -2.88 -9.11
N LEU A 109 -15.46 -2.65 -8.83
CA LEU A 109 -14.47 -2.13 -9.79
C LEU A 109 -13.76 -3.25 -10.55
N ALA A 110 -13.62 -4.41 -9.93
CA ALA A 110 -13.11 -5.63 -10.56
C ALA A 110 -13.64 -6.87 -9.85
N SER A 111 -13.86 -7.93 -10.62
CA SER A 111 -14.17 -9.27 -10.14
C SER A 111 -13.09 -10.25 -10.57
N TYR A 112 -12.99 -11.39 -9.90
CA TYR A 112 -12.14 -12.48 -10.38
C TYR A 112 -12.67 -13.01 -11.69
N ALA A 113 -11.78 -13.22 -12.66
CA ALA A 113 -12.13 -13.64 -14.02
C ALA A 113 -11.28 -14.86 -14.40
N GLY A 114 -11.61 -16.00 -13.84
CA GLY A 114 -10.90 -17.25 -14.14
C GLY A 114 -11.04 -18.25 -12.99
N LYS A 115 -10.86 -19.50 -13.31
CA LYS A 115 -10.87 -20.55 -12.31
C LYS A 115 -9.62 -20.45 -11.46
N SER A 116 -9.78 -20.41 -10.15
CA SER A 116 -8.70 -20.69 -9.21
C SER A 116 -8.23 -22.13 -9.43
N ALA A 117 -6.94 -22.39 -9.31
CA ALA A 117 -6.37 -23.74 -9.30
C ALA A 117 -6.96 -24.66 -8.21
N ALA A 118 -7.73 -24.10 -7.27
CA ALA A 118 -8.39 -24.79 -6.17
C ALA A 118 -9.87 -25.18 -6.46
N ASP A 119 -10.36 -25.09 -7.69
CA ASP A 119 -11.74 -25.46 -8.09
C ASP A 119 -12.88 -24.74 -7.32
N TRP A 120 -12.59 -23.61 -6.66
CA TRP A 120 -13.61 -22.83 -5.97
C TRP A 120 -14.36 -21.92 -6.95
N GLU A 121 -15.67 -21.84 -6.82
CA GLU A 121 -16.55 -21.01 -7.66
C GLU A 121 -16.39 -19.51 -7.38
N LEU A 122 -15.16 -19.01 -7.34
CA LEU A 122 -14.86 -17.59 -7.13
C LEU A 122 -14.95 -16.76 -8.42
N GLU A 123 -15.22 -17.43 -9.54
CA GLU A 123 -15.47 -16.74 -10.80
C GLU A 123 -16.63 -15.74 -10.62
N ARG A 124 -16.33 -14.45 -10.83
CA ARG A 124 -17.23 -13.30 -10.70
C ARG A 124 -17.46 -12.75 -9.29
N THR A 125 -16.86 -13.30 -8.26
CA THR A 125 -16.91 -12.63 -6.95
C THR A 125 -16.11 -11.32 -6.99
N PRO A 126 -16.54 -10.28 -6.23
CA PRO A 126 -15.83 -9.01 -6.20
C PRO A 126 -14.42 -9.15 -5.68
N ALA A 127 -13.44 -8.59 -6.41
CA ALA A 127 -12.04 -8.52 -6.01
C ALA A 127 -11.65 -7.10 -5.52
N ILE A 128 -12.20 -6.08 -6.20
CA ILE A 128 -11.96 -4.67 -5.86
C ILE A 128 -13.30 -3.96 -5.85
N THR A 129 -13.59 -3.23 -4.77
CA THR A 129 -14.83 -2.47 -4.63
C THR A 129 -14.58 -1.04 -4.20
N SER A 130 -15.54 -0.16 -4.47
CA SER A 130 -15.56 1.23 -4.05
C SER A 130 -16.92 1.60 -3.50
N ARG A 131 -16.94 2.33 -2.40
CA ARG A 131 -18.15 2.81 -1.75
C ARG A 131 -18.03 4.28 -1.34
N PRO A 132 -19.03 5.12 -1.59
CA PRO A 132 -19.14 6.43 -0.97
C PRO A 132 -19.28 6.27 0.56
N TYR A 133 -18.53 7.04 1.33
CA TYR A 133 -18.65 7.03 2.79
C TYR A 133 -18.52 8.44 3.36
N GLY A 134 -19.63 9.01 3.80
CA GLY A 134 -19.70 10.42 4.15
C GLY A 134 -19.42 11.30 2.92
N ASN A 135 -18.44 12.18 3.02
CA ASN A 135 -18.00 13.04 1.91
C ASN A 135 -16.84 12.43 1.11
N GLY A 136 -16.35 11.26 1.49
CA GLY A 136 -15.20 10.60 0.88
C GLY A 136 -15.54 9.25 0.28
N THR A 137 -14.51 8.40 0.15
CA THR A 137 -14.62 7.11 -0.53
C THR A 137 -13.82 6.05 0.22
N ALA A 138 -14.42 4.88 0.38
CA ALA A 138 -13.77 3.68 0.89
C ALA A 138 -13.60 2.67 -0.23
N ILE A 139 -12.38 2.18 -0.42
CA ILE A 139 -12.01 1.23 -1.47
C ILE A 139 -11.44 -0.01 -0.81
N TYR A 140 -11.91 -1.17 -1.22
CA TYR A 140 -11.38 -2.46 -0.80
C TYR A 140 -10.65 -3.15 -1.93
N VAL A 141 -9.46 -3.68 -1.64
CA VAL A 141 -8.64 -4.49 -2.55
C VAL A 141 -8.44 -5.85 -1.90
N GLY A 142 -9.33 -6.80 -2.21
CA GLY A 142 -9.37 -8.13 -1.60
C GLY A 142 -8.36 -9.13 -2.16
N CYS A 143 -7.37 -8.67 -2.91
CA CYS A 143 -6.39 -9.50 -3.59
C CYS A 143 -4.98 -8.90 -3.53
N ASP A 144 -3.98 -9.74 -3.74
CA ASP A 144 -2.59 -9.33 -3.85
C ASP A 144 -2.32 -8.80 -5.27
N LEU A 145 -2.01 -7.53 -5.38
CA LEU A 145 -1.64 -6.90 -6.64
C LEU A 145 -0.13 -6.67 -6.69
N ASN A 146 0.48 -6.96 -7.84
CA ASN A 146 1.86 -6.60 -8.07
C ASN A 146 2.04 -5.07 -8.18
N ARG A 147 3.29 -4.59 -8.14
CA ARG A 147 3.62 -3.16 -8.17
C ARG A 147 3.04 -2.43 -9.39
N HIS A 148 3.04 -3.07 -10.55
CA HIS A 148 2.54 -2.49 -11.79
C HIS A 148 1.01 -2.32 -11.72
N ASP A 149 0.31 -3.33 -11.25
CA ASP A 149 -1.15 -3.36 -11.14
C ASP A 149 -1.65 -2.39 -10.06
N ILE A 150 -0.93 -2.27 -8.94
CA ILE A 150 -1.20 -1.21 -7.94
C ILE A 150 -1.11 0.18 -8.58
N ALA A 151 -0.06 0.44 -9.36
CA ALA A 151 0.10 1.73 -10.03
C ALA A 151 -1.03 2.00 -11.04
N GLN A 152 -1.47 0.99 -11.80
CA GLN A 152 -2.62 1.10 -12.69
C GLN A 152 -3.92 1.38 -11.94
N LEU A 153 -4.16 0.66 -10.83
CA LEU A 153 -5.34 0.86 -10.00
C LEU A 153 -5.38 2.29 -9.44
N LEU A 154 -4.30 2.77 -8.83
CA LEU A 154 -4.20 4.13 -8.30
C LEU A 154 -4.42 5.18 -9.38
N LYS A 155 -3.90 4.95 -10.59
CA LYS A 155 -4.14 5.82 -11.75
C LYS A 155 -5.61 5.84 -12.16
N ALA A 156 -6.24 4.67 -12.22
CA ALA A 156 -7.65 4.54 -12.59
C ALA A 156 -8.59 5.19 -11.57
N LEU A 157 -8.22 5.16 -10.29
CA LEU A 157 -8.96 5.80 -9.20
C LEU A 157 -8.80 7.33 -9.20
N GLY A 158 -8.00 7.90 -10.11
CA GLY A 158 -7.72 9.34 -10.14
C GLY A 158 -7.01 9.82 -8.87
N SER A 159 -6.29 8.92 -8.22
CA SER A 159 -5.61 9.26 -6.98
C SER A 159 -4.63 10.41 -7.20
N ARG A 160 -4.60 11.36 -6.28
CA ARG A 160 -3.70 12.53 -6.34
C ARG A 160 -2.21 12.19 -6.25
N TRP A 161 -1.86 10.92 -6.08
CA TRP A 161 -0.48 10.46 -6.13
C TRP A 161 0.22 10.83 -7.45
N GLN A 162 -0.53 10.94 -8.55
CA GLN A 162 0.00 11.45 -9.81
C GLN A 162 0.25 12.96 -9.78
N GLU A 163 -0.62 13.73 -9.12
CA GLU A 163 -0.42 15.18 -8.99
C GLU A 163 0.75 15.50 -8.05
N LEU A 164 0.93 14.72 -6.97
CA LEU A 164 2.06 14.89 -6.06
C LEU A 164 3.40 14.49 -6.67
N SER A 165 3.42 13.50 -7.55
CA SER A 165 4.63 13.14 -8.32
C SER A 165 4.84 14.04 -9.55
N ALA A 166 3.83 14.77 -9.99
CA ALA A 166 3.86 15.68 -11.13
C ALA A 166 3.89 17.16 -10.73
N GLN A 167 3.73 17.51 -9.44
CA GLN A 167 3.88 18.89 -9.00
C GLN A 167 5.35 19.29 -9.15
N PRO A 168 5.67 20.23 -10.06
CA PRO A 168 6.97 20.87 -10.00
C PRO A 168 7.07 21.52 -8.61
N THR A 169 8.12 21.19 -7.87
CA THR A 169 8.53 22.06 -6.78
C THR A 169 8.53 23.49 -7.31
N GLU A 170 8.06 24.47 -6.54
CA GLU A 170 7.94 25.89 -6.93
C GLU A 170 9.21 26.50 -7.53
N SER A 171 10.30 25.76 -7.59
CA SER A 171 11.59 26.15 -8.20
C SER A 171 11.81 25.65 -9.63
N GLY A 172 10.86 24.93 -10.25
CA GLY A 172 11.03 24.44 -11.64
C GLY A 172 12.16 23.42 -11.84
N GLN A 173 12.79 22.97 -10.77
CA GLN A 173 13.82 21.93 -10.81
C GLN A 173 13.20 20.60 -10.39
N THR A 174 13.22 19.63 -11.27
CA THR A 174 12.98 18.23 -10.92
C THR A 174 14.02 17.86 -9.84
N PRO A 175 13.62 17.39 -8.65
CA PRO A 175 14.59 16.99 -7.64
C PRO A 175 15.48 15.89 -8.23
N THR A 176 16.74 16.21 -8.48
CA THR A 176 17.71 15.20 -8.90
C THR A 176 18.08 14.41 -7.65
N TYR A 177 17.54 13.23 -7.50
CA TYR A 177 17.91 12.35 -6.40
C TYR A 177 19.31 11.79 -6.64
N PRO A 178 20.15 11.69 -5.60
CA PRO A 178 21.54 11.26 -5.74
C PRO A 178 21.69 9.80 -6.20
N THR A 179 20.62 9.03 -6.22
CA THR A 179 20.63 7.67 -6.78
C THR A 179 19.35 7.37 -7.56
N THR A 180 19.54 6.80 -8.73
CA THR A 180 18.48 6.22 -9.56
C THR A 180 18.38 4.70 -9.43
N ASP A 181 19.21 4.08 -8.57
CA ASP A 181 19.24 2.65 -8.39
C ASP A 181 17.96 2.18 -7.68
N SER A 182 17.16 1.38 -8.35
CA SER A 182 15.87 0.89 -7.86
C SER A 182 15.97 -0.01 -6.61
N ARG A 183 17.17 -0.49 -6.27
CA ARG A 183 17.46 -1.25 -5.05
C ARG A 183 17.51 -0.35 -3.81
N ILE A 184 17.70 0.94 -3.99
CA ILE A 184 17.73 1.93 -2.91
C ILE A 184 16.37 2.62 -2.85
N LEU A 185 15.70 2.48 -1.70
CA LEU A 185 14.58 3.35 -1.38
C LEU A 185 15.13 4.67 -0.84
N HIS A 186 14.89 5.76 -1.54
CA HIS A 186 15.22 7.10 -1.11
C HIS A 186 13.94 7.88 -0.80
N THR A 187 13.85 8.45 0.39
CA THR A 187 12.74 9.34 0.78
C THR A 187 13.26 10.57 1.48
N ILE A 188 12.50 11.66 1.37
CA ILE A 188 12.85 12.95 1.96
C ILE A 188 11.78 13.34 2.98
N ARG A 189 12.21 13.90 4.10
CA ARG A 189 11.35 14.57 5.08
C ARG A 189 11.89 15.95 5.35
N ARG A 190 11.01 16.91 5.62
CA ARG A 190 11.36 18.26 6.03
C ARG A 190 10.75 18.56 7.39
N SER A 191 11.45 19.34 8.21
CA SER A 191 10.86 19.92 9.43
C SER A 191 9.66 20.79 9.11
N ALA A 192 8.77 20.97 10.07
CA ALA A 192 7.53 21.76 9.88
C ALA A 192 7.81 23.21 9.47
N ASP A 193 8.94 23.78 9.90
CA ASP A 193 9.41 25.13 9.58
C ASP A 193 10.22 25.20 8.27
N GLY A 194 10.43 24.04 7.62
CA GLY A 194 11.21 23.95 6.38
C GLY A 194 12.72 24.10 6.53
N SER A 195 13.23 24.39 7.74
CA SER A 195 14.64 24.71 7.98
C SER A 195 15.59 23.51 7.90
N THR A 196 15.05 22.30 7.97
CA THR A 196 15.84 21.07 7.99
C THR A 196 15.25 20.04 7.03
N ARG A 197 16.14 19.42 6.26
CA ARG A 197 15.82 18.30 5.36
C ARG A 197 16.53 17.05 5.88
N PHE A 198 15.81 15.93 5.83
CA PHE A 198 16.34 14.59 6.12
C PHE A 198 16.18 13.72 4.90
N ASP A 199 17.26 13.12 4.45
CA ASP A 199 17.30 12.15 3.36
C ASP A 199 17.52 10.75 3.94
N PHE A 200 16.60 9.84 3.63
CA PHE A 200 16.62 8.46 4.10
C PHE A 200 16.95 7.55 2.93
N TYR A 201 18.00 6.79 3.03
CA TYR A 201 18.41 5.78 2.04
C TYR A 201 18.36 4.40 2.69
N LEU A 202 17.62 3.48 2.09
CA LEU A 202 17.48 2.11 2.55
C LEU A 202 17.83 1.15 1.42
N ASN A 203 18.85 0.31 1.60
CA ASN A 203 19.13 -0.77 0.66
C ASN A 203 18.16 -1.94 0.89
N ARG A 204 17.26 -2.15 -0.06
CA ARG A 204 16.25 -3.21 -0.05
C ARG A 204 16.72 -4.50 -0.73
N SER A 205 17.96 -4.52 -1.22
CA SER A 205 18.52 -5.69 -1.92
C SER A 205 19.42 -6.52 -1.02
N ASN A 206 19.76 -7.70 -1.50
CA ASN A 206 20.72 -8.59 -0.86
C ASN A 206 22.18 -8.29 -1.24
N GLN A 207 22.42 -7.30 -2.12
CA GLN A 207 23.74 -6.93 -2.61
C GLN A 207 24.12 -5.54 -2.11
N PRO A 208 25.43 -5.27 -1.89
CA PRO A 208 25.90 -3.93 -1.64
C PRO A 208 25.56 -3.00 -2.82
N VAL A 209 25.21 -1.75 -2.52
CA VAL A 209 24.91 -0.72 -3.52
C VAL A 209 25.65 0.55 -3.18
N ALA A 210 26.47 1.03 -4.10
CA ALA A 210 27.15 2.32 -3.96
C ALA A 210 26.18 3.46 -4.31
N ILE A 211 26.20 4.51 -3.50
CA ILE A 211 25.48 5.77 -3.73
C ILE A 211 26.42 6.95 -3.61
N ASN A 212 26.31 7.88 -4.55
CA ASN A 212 27.13 9.09 -4.61
C ASN A 212 26.25 10.33 -4.48
N GLY A 213 26.85 11.47 -4.14
CA GLY A 213 26.16 12.76 -4.10
C GLY A 213 25.14 12.86 -2.95
N VAL A 214 25.38 12.16 -1.84
CA VAL A 214 24.59 12.34 -0.62
C VAL A 214 24.89 13.71 -0.06
N GLU A 215 23.87 14.54 0.05
CA GLU A 215 23.96 15.88 0.63
C GLU A 215 23.74 15.85 2.14
N GLY A 216 24.47 16.72 2.86
CA GLY A 216 24.32 16.89 4.31
C GLY A 216 25.15 15.93 5.15
N ASP A 217 24.98 16.07 6.47
CA ASP A 217 25.73 15.30 7.45
C ASP A 217 25.04 13.98 7.77
N PRO A 218 25.74 12.85 7.77
CA PRO A 218 25.16 11.58 8.15
C PRO A 218 24.87 11.56 9.66
N ILE A 219 23.59 11.36 10.02
CA ILE A 219 23.18 11.22 11.41
C ILE A 219 22.96 9.76 11.81
N ILE A 220 22.69 8.89 10.84
CA ILE A 220 22.65 7.44 10.98
C ILE A 220 23.33 6.81 9.76
N ALA A 221 24.28 5.92 9.99
CA ALA A 221 24.97 5.13 8.97
C ALA A 221 25.11 3.68 9.45
N HIS A 222 24.00 2.92 9.38
CA HIS A 222 23.99 1.52 9.79
C HIS A 222 24.33 0.62 8.61
N ARG A 223 25.35 -0.24 8.76
CA ARG A 223 25.88 -1.13 7.70
C ARG A 223 26.30 -0.38 6.43
N CYS A 224 26.75 0.84 6.58
CA CYS A 224 27.29 1.65 5.50
C CYS A 224 28.81 1.71 5.60
N GLU A 225 29.47 1.65 4.47
CA GLU A 225 30.91 1.93 4.31
C GLU A 225 31.04 3.27 3.60
N THR A 226 32.02 4.07 3.98
CA THR A 226 32.26 5.40 3.40
C THR A 226 33.59 5.38 2.68
N ASP A 227 33.63 5.94 1.48
CA ASP A 227 34.85 6.18 0.73
C ASP A 227 34.98 7.67 0.33
N ALA A 228 35.94 7.99 -0.51
CA ALA A 228 36.19 9.37 -0.93
C ALA A 228 35.09 9.94 -1.85
N VAL A 229 34.18 9.12 -2.37
CA VAL A 229 33.17 9.49 -3.38
C VAL A 229 31.76 9.44 -2.82
N GLY A 230 31.49 8.58 -1.82
CA GLY A 230 30.14 8.41 -1.29
C GLY A 230 30.04 7.30 -0.25
N TYR A 231 28.94 6.57 -0.32
CA TYR A 231 28.61 5.48 0.61
C TYR A 231 28.34 4.19 -0.15
N THR A 232 28.79 3.07 0.40
CA THR A 232 28.35 1.74 0.01
C THR A 232 27.37 1.23 1.06
N LEU A 233 26.13 1.04 0.69
CA LEU A 233 25.07 0.52 1.53
C LEU A 233 25.04 -1.00 1.40
N ASN A 234 25.46 -1.72 2.42
CA ASN A 234 25.40 -3.18 2.48
C ASN A 234 23.94 -3.67 2.60
N ARG A 235 23.71 -4.97 2.62
CA ARG A 235 22.38 -5.56 2.77
C ARG A 235 21.64 -4.98 4.00
N ASN A 236 20.41 -4.49 3.78
CA ASN A 236 19.58 -3.86 4.82
C ASN A 236 20.26 -2.65 5.51
N ALA A 237 21.15 -1.98 4.80
CA ALA A 237 21.77 -0.76 5.31
C ALA A 237 20.79 0.40 5.32
N ILE A 238 20.96 1.26 6.31
CA ILE A 238 20.20 2.51 6.45
C ILE A 238 21.19 3.66 6.58
N LEU A 239 21.06 4.65 5.71
CA LEU A 239 21.74 5.93 5.82
C LEU A 239 20.70 7.04 5.96
N ILE A 240 20.87 7.90 6.96
CA ILE A 240 20.07 9.11 7.10
C ILE A 240 21.02 10.29 7.14
N ALA A 241 20.86 11.21 6.19
CA ALA A 241 21.61 12.46 6.13
C ALA A 241 20.70 13.65 6.46
N LYS A 242 21.28 14.64 7.16
CA LYS A 242 20.60 15.86 7.57
C LYS A 242 21.23 17.05 6.87
N THR A 243 20.42 17.89 6.23
CA THR A 243 20.83 19.14 5.59
C THR A 243 20.09 20.30 6.25
N SER A 244 20.78 21.35 6.60
CA SER A 244 20.17 22.63 6.98
C SER A 244 19.79 23.39 5.69
N CYS A 245 18.55 23.85 5.58
CA CYS A 245 18.02 24.56 4.41
C CYS A 245 18.06 26.08 4.61
#